data_0fc110cc5327b22d6cc9c52fe58d4313
#
_entry.id   0fc110cc5327b22d6cc9c52fe58d4313
#
_cell.length_a   1.000
_cell.length_b   1.000
_cell.length_c   1.000
_cell.angle_alpha   90.00
_cell.angle_beta   90.00
_cell.angle_gamma   90.00
#
_symmetry.space_group_name_H-M   'P 1'
#
loop_
_entity.id
_entity.type
_entity.pdbx_description
1 polymer ?
#
loop_
_entity_poly.entity_id
_entity_poly.type
_entity_poly.pdbx_seq_one_letter_code
_entity_poly.pdbx_strand_id
1 'polypeptide(L)'
;MTTSAPIPVLDGHNDLPWHHREVAGYDLDACDIAQPQPHLHTDLPRMREGGLAAQLWSVWVPCSMEGEDAVVATHQQIDFVEAMCRRYDEMVPARTAADVRAAWAEGKHAALIGMEGGHSINGSLQHLANFADRGARYMTLTHNDNTPWADSATDERVHGGLTDVGRELVARMNDLGVVVDLSHVSAETMHDALDATRLPVLFSHSGARAICDHPRNVPDDVLERIPGNGGVVMANVVPKFVNQARADEVLGRTDVVPDPVATIEHVVAHFEHLREVVGIEHVGIGADYDGVDETPVGLEDVANYPRLLGALGERGWSRSDLEALAHGNVLRVLEATEV
;
A
#
# COMPACT_ATOMS: atom_id res chain seq x y z
N MET A 1 13.22 -11.01 32.09
CA MET A 1 12.35 -10.22 31.23
C MET A 1 11.83 -11.18 30.20
N THR A 2 10.55 -11.51 30.22
CA THR A 2 9.93 -12.33 29.18
C THR A 2 9.89 -11.45 27.91
N THR A 3 10.76 -11.75 26.94
CA THR A 3 10.65 -11.13 25.62
C THR A 3 9.31 -11.54 25.05
N SER A 4 8.37 -10.59 24.95
CA SER A 4 7.11 -10.85 24.24
C SER A 4 7.45 -11.25 22.78
N ALA A 5 6.67 -12.16 22.20
CA ALA A 5 6.84 -12.55 20.81
C ALA A 5 6.81 -11.31 19.90
N PRO A 6 7.60 -11.28 18.80
CA PRO A 6 7.55 -10.20 17.83
C PRO A 6 6.12 -10.03 17.29
N ILE A 7 5.75 -8.80 16.99
CA ILE A 7 4.45 -8.49 16.37
C ILE A 7 4.57 -8.79 14.88
N PRO A 8 3.76 -9.68 14.30
CA PRO A 8 3.75 -9.90 12.86
C PRO A 8 3.25 -8.64 12.14
N VAL A 9 3.91 -8.29 11.04
CA VAL A 9 3.53 -7.14 10.20
C VAL A 9 2.84 -7.61 8.94
N LEU A 10 1.71 -7.00 8.62
CA LEU A 10 1.06 -7.02 7.31
C LEU A 10 1.22 -5.65 6.70
N ASP A 11 1.99 -5.56 5.63
CA ASP A 11 2.22 -4.32 4.89
C ASP A 11 1.28 -4.21 3.70
N GLY A 12 0.69 -3.02 3.50
CA GLY A 12 -0.30 -2.72 2.48
C GLY A 12 0.24 -2.53 1.08
N HIS A 13 1.55 -2.26 0.92
CA HIS A 13 2.08 -1.92 -0.39
C HIS A 13 3.59 -2.14 -0.52
N ASN A 14 3.98 -2.88 -1.56
CA ASN A 14 5.39 -3.13 -1.89
C ASN A 14 5.52 -3.51 -3.36
N ASP A 15 6.43 -2.83 -4.09
CA ASP A 15 6.59 -2.93 -5.53
C ASP A 15 7.66 -3.92 -5.97
N LEU A 16 8.07 -4.84 -5.12
CA LEU A 16 9.01 -5.90 -5.49
C LEU A 16 8.67 -6.56 -6.85
N PRO A 17 7.39 -6.84 -7.20
CA PRO A 17 7.09 -7.48 -8.49
C PRO A 17 7.57 -6.65 -9.69
N TRP A 18 7.37 -5.33 -9.69
CA TRP A 18 7.85 -4.49 -10.77
C TRP A 18 9.36 -4.28 -10.71
N HIS A 19 9.92 -3.99 -9.54
CA HIS A 19 11.36 -3.81 -9.36
C HIS A 19 12.14 -5.06 -9.78
N HIS A 20 11.67 -6.25 -9.42
CA HIS A 20 12.29 -7.51 -9.87
C HIS A 20 12.21 -7.69 -11.40
N ARG A 21 11.13 -7.21 -12.06
CA ARG A 21 11.07 -7.16 -13.52
C ARG A 21 12.20 -6.32 -14.11
N GLU A 22 12.45 -5.14 -13.53
CA GLU A 22 13.48 -4.21 -14.02
C GLU A 22 14.88 -4.74 -13.85
N VAL A 23 15.19 -5.37 -12.70
CA VAL A 23 16.54 -5.86 -12.39
C VAL A 23 16.83 -7.23 -12.98
N ALA A 24 15.82 -8.11 -13.15
CA ALA A 24 16.04 -9.50 -13.52
C ALA A 24 15.01 -10.10 -14.50
N GLY A 25 14.07 -9.32 -15.03
CA GLY A 25 13.04 -9.83 -15.96
C GLY A 25 12.20 -10.97 -15.39
N TYR A 26 11.98 -10.98 -14.06
CA TYR A 26 11.30 -12.05 -13.30
C TYR A 26 12.11 -13.36 -13.16
N ASP A 27 13.38 -13.38 -13.51
CA ASP A 27 14.24 -14.55 -13.35
C ASP A 27 14.69 -14.71 -11.88
N LEU A 28 14.03 -15.61 -11.14
CA LEU A 28 14.32 -15.91 -9.74
C LEU A 28 15.67 -16.62 -9.52
N ASP A 29 16.34 -17.09 -10.56
CA ASP A 29 17.72 -17.60 -10.46
C ASP A 29 18.74 -16.47 -10.62
N ALA A 30 18.42 -15.45 -11.41
CA ALA A 30 19.27 -14.27 -11.58
C ALA A 30 19.18 -13.30 -10.38
N CYS A 31 17.99 -13.17 -9.77
CA CYS A 31 17.76 -12.37 -8.55
C CYS A 31 16.99 -13.23 -7.53
N ASP A 32 17.72 -14.07 -6.79
CA ASP A 32 17.16 -14.98 -5.79
C ASP A 32 16.93 -14.29 -4.47
N ILE A 33 15.66 -13.95 -4.16
CA ILE A 33 15.29 -13.27 -2.90
C ILE A 33 15.48 -14.13 -1.64
N ALA A 34 15.83 -15.41 -1.76
CA ALA A 34 16.28 -16.21 -0.62
C ALA A 34 17.67 -15.76 -0.10
N GLN A 35 18.39 -14.97 -0.88
CA GLN A 35 19.67 -14.36 -0.55
C GLN A 35 19.52 -12.85 -0.41
N PRO A 36 20.42 -12.18 0.35
CA PRO A 36 20.43 -10.72 0.44
C PRO A 36 20.55 -10.07 -0.95
N GLN A 37 19.62 -9.17 -1.27
CA GLN A 37 19.56 -8.45 -2.54
C GLN A 37 19.84 -6.96 -2.31
N PRO A 38 21.08 -6.47 -2.51
CA PRO A 38 21.46 -5.10 -2.16
C PRO A 38 20.76 -4.02 -3.02
N HIS A 39 20.14 -4.40 -4.12
CA HIS A 39 19.42 -3.51 -5.02
C HIS A 39 17.92 -3.46 -4.75
N LEU A 40 17.43 -4.29 -3.82
CA LEU A 40 16.04 -4.35 -3.41
C LEU A 40 15.91 -3.90 -1.95
N HIS A 41 14.75 -3.41 -1.56
CA HIS A 41 14.41 -3.18 -0.16
C HIS A 41 13.86 -4.46 0.52
N THR A 42 13.54 -5.48 -0.29
CA THR A 42 12.84 -6.68 0.17
C THR A 42 13.54 -7.95 -0.30
N ASP A 43 13.87 -8.81 0.66
CA ASP A 43 14.29 -10.22 0.46
C ASP A 43 13.89 -11.05 1.68
N LEU A 44 13.90 -12.37 1.54
CA LEU A 44 13.43 -13.27 2.62
C LEU A 44 14.23 -13.13 3.93
N PRO A 45 15.57 -12.95 3.94
CA PRO A 45 16.31 -12.66 5.17
C PRO A 45 15.78 -11.41 5.90
N ARG A 46 15.60 -10.28 5.19
CA ARG A 46 15.10 -9.02 5.77
C ARG A 46 13.63 -9.10 6.16
N MET A 47 12.78 -9.81 5.40
CA MET A 47 11.38 -10.07 5.77
C MET A 47 11.28 -10.80 7.11
N ARG A 48 12.14 -11.82 7.34
CA ARG A 48 12.18 -12.51 8.64
C ARG A 48 12.66 -11.60 9.77
N GLU A 49 13.72 -10.82 9.55
CA GLU A 49 14.27 -9.86 10.51
C GLU A 49 13.23 -8.81 10.90
N GLY A 50 12.52 -8.27 9.91
CA GLY A 50 11.47 -7.27 10.09
C GLY A 50 10.15 -7.80 10.63
N GLY A 51 9.99 -9.13 10.72
CA GLY A 51 8.72 -9.72 11.12
C GLY A 51 7.59 -9.49 10.10
N LEU A 52 7.96 -9.23 8.82
CA LEU A 52 7.00 -9.09 7.73
C LEU A 52 6.37 -10.46 7.45
N ALA A 53 5.16 -10.66 7.96
CA ALA A 53 4.45 -11.93 7.94
C ALA A 53 3.34 -12.00 6.87
N ALA A 54 2.95 -10.85 6.33
CA ALA A 54 2.05 -10.75 5.18
C ALA A 54 2.34 -9.49 4.36
N GLN A 55 2.15 -9.55 3.06
CA GLN A 55 2.34 -8.45 2.13
C GLN A 55 1.22 -8.40 1.10
N LEU A 56 0.64 -7.23 0.89
CA LEU A 56 -0.12 -6.91 -0.31
C LEU A 56 0.91 -6.45 -1.37
N TRP A 57 1.31 -7.40 -2.24
CA TRP A 57 2.25 -7.14 -3.32
C TRP A 57 1.59 -6.28 -4.39
N SER A 58 2.19 -5.14 -4.68
CA SER A 58 1.74 -4.26 -5.76
C SER A 58 1.95 -4.93 -7.13
N VAL A 59 0.91 -4.96 -7.94
CA VAL A 59 1.00 -5.28 -9.36
C VAL A 59 0.71 -4.00 -10.14
N TRP A 60 1.75 -3.19 -10.25
CA TRP A 60 1.75 -1.87 -10.85
C TRP A 60 2.26 -1.91 -12.30
N VAL A 61 1.75 -1.02 -13.13
CA VAL A 61 2.31 -0.77 -14.46
C VAL A 61 2.46 0.75 -14.70
N PRO A 62 3.48 1.21 -15.45
CA PRO A 62 3.63 2.63 -15.76
C PRO A 62 2.37 3.20 -16.43
N CYS A 63 2.02 4.46 -16.12
CA CYS A 63 0.87 5.14 -16.74
C CYS A 63 1.00 5.25 -18.26
N SER A 64 2.24 5.26 -18.79
CA SER A 64 2.52 5.22 -20.23
C SER A 64 2.24 3.87 -20.90
N MET A 65 1.99 2.81 -20.11
CA MET A 65 1.60 1.49 -20.63
C MET A 65 0.08 1.44 -20.68
N GLU A 66 -0.47 1.39 -21.87
CA GLU A 66 -1.90 1.48 -22.11
C GLU A 66 -2.48 0.22 -22.77
N GLY A 67 -3.79 0.12 -22.75
CA GLY A 67 -4.52 -0.93 -23.47
C GLY A 67 -4.22 -2.34 -22.96
N GLU A 68 -4.15 -3.30 -23.89
CA GLU A 68 -3.90 -4.71 -23.59
C GLU A 68 -2.49 -4.96 -23.04
N ASP A 69 -1.51 -4.10 -23.33
CA ASP A 69 -0.15 -4.23 -22.82
C ASP A 69 -0.13 -4.04 -21.29
N ALA A 70 -0.91 -3.10 -20.75
CA ALA A 70 -1.09 -2.91 -19.32
C ALA A 70 -1.75 -4.15 -18.68
N VAL A 71 -2.79 -4.69 -19.30
CA VAL A 71 -3.48 -5.90 -18.82
C VAL A 71 -2.51 -7.10 -18.78
N VAL A 72 -1.76 -7.31 -19.86
CA VAL A 72 -0.77 -8.41 -19.94
C VAL A 72 0.33 -8.25 -18.89
N ALA A 73 0.88 -7.03 -18.74
CA ALA A 73 1.95 -6.78 -17.76
C ALA A 73 1.46 -6.98 -16.31
N THR A 74 0.21 -6.62 -16.00
CA THR A 74 -0.40 -6.89 -14.69
C THR A 74 -0.55 -8.38 -14.45
N HIS A 75 -0.99 -9.16 -15.43
CA HIS A 75 -1.02 -10.63 -15.32
C HIS A 75 0.36 -11.23 -15.10
N GLN A 76 1.40 -10.73 -15.77
CA GLN A 76 2.78 -11.20 -15.60
C GLN A 76 3.29 -10.97 -14.17
N GLN A 77 2.91 -9.85 -13.53
CA GLN A 77 3.28 -9.60 -12.13
C GLN A 77 2.56 -10.55 -11.16
N ILE A 78 1.27 -10.82 -11.41
CA ILE A 78 0.55 -11.84 -10.63
C ILE A 78 1.23 -13.22 -10.81
N ASP A 79 1.62 -13.58 -12.06
CA ASP A 79 2.37 -14.83 -12.33
C ASP A 79 3.69 -14.88 -11.55
N PHE A 80 4.36 -13.74 -11.40
CA PHE A 80 5.60 -13.64 -10.63
C PHE A 80 5.35 -13.83 -9.12
N VAL A 81 4.32 -13.20 -8.54
CA VAL A 81 3.96 -13.43 -7.12
C VAL A 81 3.63 -14.91 -6.87
N GLU A 82 2.87 -15.53 -7.77
CA GLU A 82 2.60 -16.97 -7.71
C GLU A 82 3.89 -17.81 -7.87
N ALA A 83 4.83 -17.38 -8.72
CA ALA A 83 6.11 -18.05 -8.88
C ALA A 83 6.98 -17.98 -7.62
N MET A 84 7.00 -16.82 -6.92
CA MET A 84 7.65 -16.72 -5.62
C MET A 84 7.06 -17.71 -4.61
N CYS A 85 5.74 -17.81 -4.53
CA CYS A 85 5.07 -18.77 -3.63
C CYS A 85 5.37 -20.23 -3.99
N ARG A 86 5.57 -20.55 -5.27
CA ARG A 86 5.98 -21.90 -5.70
C ARG A 86 7.45 -22.21 -5.44
N ARG A 87 8.30 -21.19 -5.48
CA ARG A 87 9.76 -21.32 -5.32
C ARG A 87 10.19 -21.41 -3.87
N TYR A 88 9.54 -20.63 -3.00
CA TYR A 88 9.96 -20.45 -1.61
C TYR A 88 8.93 -21.01 -0.65
N ASP A 89 9.29 -22.11 0.04
CA ASP A 89 8.39 -22.85 0.96
C ASP A 89 7.85 -21.98 2.11
N GLU A 90 8.52 -20.88 2.42
CA GLU A 90 8.12 -19.91 3.46
C GLU A 90 7.09 -18.88 2.99
N MET A 91 6.73 -18.86 1.70
CA MET A 91 5.70 -18.01 1.13
C MET A 91 4.49 -18.81 0.67
N VAL A 92 3.29 -18.34 0.99
CA VAL A 92 2.05 -18.98 0.52
C VAL A 92 1.08 -17.94 -0.01
N PRO A 93 0.32 -18.22 -1.08
CA PRO A 93 -0.69 -17.32 -1.56
C PRO A 93 -1.83 -17.18 -0.52
N ALA A 94 -2.35 -15.97 -0.34
CA ALA A 94 -3.48 -15.67 0.51
C ALA A 94 -4.47 -14.77 -0.23
N ARG A 95 -5.76 -14.94 0.03
CA ARG A 95 -6.85 -14.14 -0.55
C ARG A 95 -7.78 -13.58 0.50
N THR A 96 -7.77 -14.18 1.69
CA THR A 96 -8.67 -13.87 2.80
C THR A 96 -7.87 -13.62 4.08
N ALA A 97 -8.49 -12.96 5.05
CA ALA A 97 -7.90 -12.83 6.39
C ALA A 97 -7.68 -14.21 7.05
N ALA A 98 -8.54 -15.18 6.75
CA ALA A 98 -8.39 -16.55 7.23
C ALA A 98 -7.13 -17.23 6.65
N ASP A 99 -6.83 -17.03 5.35
CA ASP A 99 -5.61 -17.54 4.72
C ASP A 99 -4.37 -16.93 5.37
N VAL A 100 -4.37 -15.62 5.66
CA VAL A 100 -3.27 -14.94 6.35
C VAL A 100 -3.02 -15.56 7.71
N ARG A 101 -4.07 -15.77 8.52
CA ARG A 101 -3.93 -16.40 9.84
C ARG A 101 -3.45 -17.86 9.75
N ALA A 102 -3.89 -18.60 8.73
CA ALA A 102 -3.44 -19.97 8.48
C ALA A 102 -1.94 -20.00 8.13
N ALA A 103 -1.48 -19.10 7.26
CA ALA A 103 -0.06 -18.95 6.93
C ALA A 103 0.79 -18.67 8.19
N TRP A 104 0.34 -17.75 9.04
CA TRP A 104 1.04 -17.41 10.29
C TRP A 104 1.09 -18.58 11.27
N ALA A 105 0.02 -19.37 11.36
CA ALA A 105 0.01 -20.58 12.21
C ALA A 105 1.05 -21.61 11.76
N GLU A 106 1.41 -21.61 10.46
CA GLU A 106 2.47 -22.44 9.90
C GLU A 106 3.86 -21.76 9.91
N GLY A 107 3.97 -20.53 10.43
CA GLY A 107 5.20 -19.74 10.41
C GLY A 107 5.62 -19.27 9.02
N LYS A 108 4.65 -19.11 8.12
CA LYS A 108 4.86 -18.68 6.73
C LYS A 108 4.42 -17.25 6.50
N HIS A 109 4.96 -16.64 5.44
CA HIS A 109 4.56 -15.34 4.92
C HIS A 109 3.35 -15.49 3.98
N ALA A 110 2.30 -14.70 4.23
CA ALA A 110 1.11 -14.65 3.38
C ALA A 110 1.29 -13.62 2.25
N ALA A 111 1.23 -14.07 1.00
CA ALA A 111 1.33 -13.23 -0.18
C ALA A 111 -0.07 -12.91 -0.74
N LEU A 112 -0.50 -11.67 -0.60
CA LEU A 112 -1.73 -11.12 -1.19
C LEU A 112 -1.37 -10.27 -2.41
N ILE A 113 -2.36 -9.90 -3.22
CA ILE A 113 -2.17 -9.09 -4.42
C ILE A 113 -2.97 -7.80 -4.29
N GLY A 114 -2.30 -6.67 -4.49
CA GLY A 114 -2.89 -5.35 -4.65
C GLY A 114 -2.63 -4.79 -6.04
N MET A 115 -3.66 -4.25 -6.69
CA MET A 115 -3.51 -3.60 -7.99
C MET A 115 -3.27 -2.11 -7.80
N GLU A 116 -2.17 -1.60 -8.34
CA GLU A 116 -1.88 -0.17 -8.31
C GLU A 116 -2.11 0.47 -9.68
N GLY A 117 -3.15 1.31 -9.73
CA GLY A 117 -3.55 2.02 -10.93
C GLY A 117 -4.65 1.32 -11.73
N GLY A 118 -5.85 1.92 -11.72
CA GLY A 118 -7.02 1.39 -12.42
C GLY A 118 -6.85 1.31 -13.95
N HIS A 119 -5.90 2.05 -14.55
CA HIS A 119 -5.58 1.94 -15.98
C HIS A 119 -5.20 0.52 -16.39
N SER A 120 -4.72 -0.32 -15.46
CA SER A 120 -4.41 -1.74 -15.69
C SER A 120 -5.60 -2.60 -16.13
N ILE A 121 -6.84 -2.17 -15.87
CA ILE A 121 -8.04 -2.88 -16.36
C ILE A 121 -8.46 -2.49 -17.79
N ASN A 122 -7.76 -1.55 -18.45
CA ASN A 122 -8.08 -1.06 -19.80
C ASN A 122 -9.58 -0.71 -19.96
N GLY A 123 -10.21 -0.07 -18.94
CA GLY A 123 -11.62 0.30 -18.95
C GLY A 123 -12.62 -0.88 -18.94
N SER A 124 -12.17 -2.10 -18.70
CA SER A 124 -12.99 -3.32 -18.78
C SER A 124 -13.31 -3.88 -17.38
N LEU A 125 -14.61 -3.87 -17.02
CA LEU A 125 -15.08 -4.56 -15.81
C LEU A 125 -14.85 -6.08 -15.86
N GLN A 126 -14.69 -6.66 -17.06
CA GLN A 126 -14.33 -8.08 -17.19
C GLN A 126 -12.87 -8.32 -16.82
N HIS A 127 -11.93 -7.41 -17.18
CA HIS A 127 -10.54 -7.51 -16.73
C HIS A 127 -10.45 -7.38 -15.20
N LEU A 128 -11.20 -6.45 -14.60
CA LEU A 128 -11.30 -6.36 -13.13
C LEU A 128 -11.77 -7.70 -12.51
N ALA A 129 -12.82 -8.31 -13.06
CA ALA A 129 -13.32 -9.60 -12.57
C ALA A 129 -12.25 -10.71 -12.71
N ASN A 130 -11.54 -10.74 -13.84
CA ASN A 130 -10.46 -11.70 -14.06
C ASN A 130 -9.31 -11.53 -13.04
N PHE A 131 -8.93 -10.29 -12.71
CA PHE A 131 -7.92 -10.00 -11.70
C PHE A 131 -8.40 -10.36 -10.29
N ALA A 132 -9.68 -10.11 -9.96
CA ALA A 132 -10.29 -10.53 -8.70
C ALA A 132 -10.25 -12.06 -8.56
N ASP A 133 -10.61 -12.81 -9.62
CA ASP A 133 -10.54 -14.27 -9.67
C ASP A 133 -9.08 -14.77 -9.49
N ARG A 134 -8.09 -14.02 -9.95
CA ARG A 134 -6.67 -14.29 -9.74
C ARG A 134 -6.16 -13.88 -8.36
N GLY A 135 -6.97 -13.25 -7.54
CA GLY A 135 -6.63 -12.94 -6.14
C GLY A 135 -6.33 -11.49 -5.85
N ALA A 136 -6.57 -10.55 -6.78
CA ALA A 136 -6.49 -9.12 -6.47
C ALA A 136 -7.48 -8.76 -5.36
N ARG A 137 -6.98 -8.12 -4.30
CA ARG A 137 -7.78 -7.78 -3.10
C ARG A 137 -8.08 -6.31 -2.97
N TYR A 138 -7.26 -5.43 -3.55
CA TYR A 138 -7.61 -4.02 -3.74
C TYR A 138 -7.27 -3.56 -5.17
N MET A 139 -7.82 -2.44 -5.57
CA MET A 139 -7.40 -1.70 -6.76
C MET A 139 -7.44 -0.20 -6.48
N THR A 140 -6.32 0.48 -6.73
CA THR A 140 -6.24 1.94 -6.71
C THR A 140 -6.95 2.51 -7.95
N LEU A 141 -7.84 3.48 -7.79
CA LEU A 141 -8.66 3.97 -8.90
C LEU A 141 -7.85 4.70 -9.98
N THR A 142 -6.75 5.34 -9.59
CA THR A 142 -5.76 5.99 -10.47
C THR A 142 -4.36 5.62 -10.03
N HIS A 143 -3.34 5.94 -10.83
CA HIS A 143 -1.97 6.12 -10.37
C HIS A 143 -1.63 7.61 -10.49
N ASN A 144 -0.50 7.97 -11.07
CA ASN A 144 -0.09 9.38 -11.21
C ASN A 144 -0.93 10.18 -12.22
N ASP A 145 -1.48 9.50 -13.23
CA ASP A 145 -2.31 10.11 -14.26
C ASP A 145 -3.79 9.82 -14.02
N ASN A 146 -4.66 10.70 -14.49
CA ASN A 146 -6.09 10.51 -14.47
C ASN A 146 -6.50 9.24 -15.23
N THR A 147 -7.58 8.64 -14.81
CA THR A 147 -8.28 7.61 -15.58
C THR A 147 -9.57 8.18 -16.14
N PRO A 148 -10.25 7.51 -17.11
CA PRO A 148 -11.54 7.98 -17.62
C PRO A 148 -12.65 8.11 -16.57
N TRP A 149 -12.44 7.62 -15.36
CA TRP A 149 -13.43 7.57 -14.29
C TRP A 149 -13.07 8.35 -13.04
N ALA A 150 -11.80 8.79 -12.86
CA ALA A 150 -11.35 9.49 -11.66
C ALA A 150 -10.17 10.41 -11.92
N ASP A 151 -10.11 11.52 -11.16
CA ASP A 151 -8.94 12.38 -11.10
C ASP A 151 -7.89 11.85 -10.14
N SER A 152 -6.63 11.86 -10.57
CA SER A 152 -5.43 11.62 -9.77
C SER A 152 -5.08 12.83 -8.90
N ALA A 153 -4.33 12.59 -7.82
CA ALA A 153 -3.79 13.65 -6.96
C ALA A 153 -2.67 14.47 -7.62
N THR A 154 -2.02 13.92 -8.66
CA THR A 154 -0.81 14.49 -9.27
C THR A 154 -0.99 14.90 -10.73
N ASP A 155 -2.21 14.81 -11.26
CA ASP A 155 -2.55 15.23 -12.61
C ASP A 155 -3.48 16.45 -12.59
N GLU A 156 -3.76 17.00 -13.77
CA GLU A 156 -4.68 18.13 -13.91
C GLU A 156 -6.12 17.72 -13.56
N ARG A 157 -6.86 18.61 -12.92
CA ARG A 157 -8.27 18.37 -12.61
C ARG A 157 -9.12 18.36 -13.88
N VAL A 158 -9.66 17.22 -14.24
CA VAL A 158 -10.48 17.03 -15.45
C VAL A 158 -11.94 16.74 -15.11
N HIS A 159 -12.19 15.79 -14.20
CA HIS A 159 -13.53 15.31 -13.86
C HIS A 159 -14.11 16.02 -12.62
N GLY A 160 -13.25 16.51 -11.73
CA GLY A 160 -13.63 17.08 -10.44
C GLY A 160 -14.02 16.01 -9.42
N GLY A 161 -13.43 14.82 -9.52
CA GLY A 161 -13.68 13.66 -8.68
C GLY A 161 -13.97 12.39 -9.48
N LEU A 162 -14.95 11.58 -9.04
CA LEU A 162 -15.45 10.41 -9.77
C LEU A 162 -16.48 10.82 -10.83
N THR A 163 -16.36 10.22 -12.02
CA THR A 163 -17.44 10.23 -13.02
C THR A 163 -18.54 9.21 -12.64
N ASP A 164 -19.66 9.21 -13.40
CA ASP A 164 -20.69 8.17 -13.25
C ASP A 164 -20.14 6.76 -13.50
N VAL A 165 -19.23 6.62 -14.48
CA VAL A 165 -18.52 5.34 -14.75
C VAL A 165 -17.65 4.95 -13.55
N GLY A 166 -17.03 5.92 -12.86
CA GLY A 166 -16.26 5.67 -11.65
C GLY A 166 -17.14 5.13 -10.52
N ARG A 167 -18.34 5.65 -10.36
CA ARG A 167 -19.30 5.15 -9.37
C ARG A 167 -19.76 3.72 -9.68
N GLU A 168 -19.96 3.39 -10.95
CA GLU A 168 -20.26 2.01 -11.39
C GLU A 168 -19.08 1.07 -11.15
N LEU A 169 -17.83 1.55 -11.38
CA LEU A 169 -16.62 0.79 -11.09
C LEU A 169 -16.49 0.49 -9.60
N VAL A 170 -16.69 1.48 -8.71
CA VAL A 170 -16.69 1.31 -7.26
C VAL A 170 -17.74 0.28 -6.83
N ALA A 171 -18.95 0.38 -7.37
CA ALA A 171 -20.01 -0.61 -7.08
C ALA A 171 -19.59 -2.03 -7.52
N ARG A 172 -18.97 -2.16 -8.70
CA ARG A 172 -18.48 -3.44 -9.21
C ARG A 172 -17.34 -4.01 -8.38
N MET A 173 -16.39 -3.17 -7.92
CA MET A 173 -15.34 -3.58 -6.98
C MET A 173 -15.95 -4.16 -5.71
N ASN A 174 -16.93 -3.49 -5.13
CA ASN A 174 -17.66 -3.98 -3.96
C ASN A 174 -18.33 -5.35 -4.21
N ASP A 175 -18.95 -5.56 -5.40
CA ASP A 175 -19.58 -6.83 -5.75
C ASP A 175 -18.57 -7.99 -5.88
N LEU A 176 -17.32 -7.67 -6.23
CA LEU A 176 -16.26 -8.64 -6.43
C LEU A 176 -15.40 -8.88 -5.17
N GLY A 177 -15.67 -8.16 -4.07
CA GLY A 177 -14.80 -8.20 -2.89
C GLY A 177 -13.41 -7.63 -3.13
N VAL A 178 -13.28 -6.69 -4.09
CA VAL A 178 -12.07 -5.91 -4.33
C VAL A 178 -12.20 -4.59 -3.59
N VAL A 179 -11.33 -4.36 -2.61
CA VAL A 179 -11.33 -3.14 -1.81
C VAL A 179 -11.02 -1.94 -2.69
N VAL A 180 -11.78 -0.86 -2.54
CA VAL A 180 -11.48 0.41 -3.19
C VAL A 180 -10.30 1.05 -2.47
N ASP A 181 -9.17 1.18 -3.17
CA ASP A 181 -7.98 1.85 -2.67
C ASP A 181 -7.95 3.30 -3.15
N LEU A 182 -7.81 4.22 -2.21
CA LEU A 182 -7.85 5.66 -2.42
C LEU A 182 -6.46 6.33 -2.36
N SER A 183 -5.38 5.55 -2.32
CA SER A 183 -4.06 6.10 -2.60
C SER A 183 -4.02 6.64 -4.03
N HIS A 184 -3.20 7.65 -4.32
CA HIS A 184 -3.05 8.32 -5.62
C HIS A 184 -4.19 9.20 -6.11
N VAL A 185 -5.41 9.06 -5.62
CA VAL A 185 -6.56 9.81 -6.15
C VAL A 185 -6.63 11.25 -5.58
N SER A 186 -7.27 12.16 -6.31
CA SER A 186 -7.52 13.52 -5.83
C SER A 186 -8.43 13.54 -4.59
N ALA A 187 -8.39 14.62 -3.81
CA ALA A 187 -9.24 14.76 -2.63
C ALA A 187 -10.74 14.68 -2.98
N GLU A 188 -11.14 15.26 -4.11
CA GLU A 188 -12.50 15.17 -4.62
C GLU A 188 -12.88 13.71 -4.96
N THR A 189 -11.96 12.96 -5.56
CA THR A 189 -12.17 11.53 -5.83
C THR A 189 -12.28 10.73 -4.53
N MET A 190 -11.49 11.05 -3.48
CA MET A 190 -11.60 10.43 -2.16
C MET A 190 -13.01 10.63 -1.57
N HIS A 191 -13.52 11.86 -1.59
CA HIS A 191 -14.87 12.17 -1.10
C HIS A 191 -15.96 11.42 -1.88
N ASP A 192 -15.90 11.46 -3.21
CA ASP A 192 -16.87 10.82 -4.08
C ASP A 192 -16.86 9.30 -3.94
N ALA A 193 -15.69 8.69 -3.79
CA ALA A 193 -15.57 7.24 -3.60
C ALA A 193 -16.12 6.81 -2.23
N LEU A 194 -15.89 7.61 -1.17
CA LEU A 194 -16.50 7.38 0.15
C LEU A 194 -18.01 7.50 0.14
N ASP A 195 -18.58 8.34 -0.76
CA ASP A 195 -20.04 8.43 -0.95
C ASP A 195 -20.58 7.26 -1.78
N ALA A 196 -19.79 6.71 -2.69
CA ALA A 196 -20.23 5.66 -3.62
C ALA A 196 -20.08 4.24 -3.06
N THR A 197 -19.05 4.02 -2.21
CA THR A 197 -18.77 2.68 -1.68
C THR A 197 -19.72 2.30 -0.56
N ARG A 198 -20.06 1.00 -0.49
CA ARG A 198 -20.80 0.40 0.63
C ARG A 198 -19.92 -0.43 1.56
N LEU A 199 -18.64 -0.61 1.19
CA LEU A 199 -17.67 -1.40 1.95
C LEU A 199 -16.52 -0.50 2.44
N PRO A 200 -15.77 -0.93 3.47
CA PRO A 200 -14.60 -0.21 3.91
C PRO A 200 -13.58 0.00 2.78
N VAL A 201 -12.92 1.16 2.78
CA VAL A 201 -11.85 1.50 1.84
C VAL A 201 -10.47 1.26 2.45
N LEU A 202 -9.45 1.22 1.59
CA LEU A 202 -8.04 1.37 1.98
C LEU A 202 -7.46 2.64 1.40
N PHE A 203 -6.47 3.18 2.10
CA PHE A 203 -5.39 3.96 1.52
C PHE A 203 -4.15 3.09 1.69
N SER A 204 -3.80 2.35 0.66
CA SER A 204 -2.76 1.30 0.74
C SER A 204 -1.38 1.84 1.11
N HIS A 205 -1.07 3.11 0.76
CA HIS A 205 0.18 3.80 1.04
C HIS A 205 0.02 5.33 0.95
N SER A 206 -0.47 5.98 1.99
CA SER A 206 -0.68 7.43 2.02
C SER A 206 -0.38 8.04 3.39
N GLY A 207 0.19 9.25 3.40
CA GLY A 207 0.43 10.00 4.63
C GLY A 207 -0.68 10.97 4.99
N ALA A 208 -0.49 11.79 6.03
CA ALA A 208 -1.38 12.86 6.44
C ALA A 208 -0.93 14.20 5.83
N ARG A 209 -1.83 14.91 5.14
CA ARG A 209 -1.51 16.19 4.48
C ARG A 209 -1.20 17.30 5.47
N ALA A 210 -1.79 17.26 6.66
CA ALA A 210 -1.51 18.22 7.72
C ALA A 210 -0.05 18.15 8.22
N ILE A 211 0.62 16.99 8.09
CA ILE A 211 2.02 16.82 8.48
C ILE A 211 2.97 17.18 7.34
N CYS A 212 2.63 16.77 6.12
CA CYS A 212 3.41 17.08 4.92
C CYS A 212 2.43 17.44 3.79
N ASP A 213 2.42 18.72 3.39
CA ASP A 213 1.53 19.25 2.36
C ASP A 213 1.99 18.82 0.95
N HIS A 214 1.76 17.52 0.69
CA HIS A 214 1.95 16.91 -0.62
C HIS A 214 0.59 16.39 -1.13
N PRO A 215 0.25 16.53 -2.43
CA PRO A 215 -1.05 16.11 -2.96
C PRO A 215 -1.36 14.61 -2.78
N ARG A 216 -0.33 13.76 -2.67
CA ARG A 216 -0.45 12.33 -2.39
C ARG A 216 -0.92 12.00 -0.97
N ASN A 217 -0.85 12.94 -0.05
CA ASN A 217 -1.28 12.78 1.34
C ASN A 217 -2.76 13.11 1.52
N VAL A 218 -3.39 12.44 2.47
CA VAL A 218 -4.83 12.54 2.74
C VAL A 218 -5.12 13.79 3.56
N PRO A 219 -6.04 14.67 3.13
CA PRO A 219 -6.45 15.83 3.93
C PRO A 219 -7.37 15.42 5.08
N ASP A 220 -7.38 16.21 6.16
CA ASP A 220 -8.07 15.88 7.41
C ASP A 220 -9.59 15.75 7.24
N ASP A 221 -10.23 16.53 6.35
CA ASP A 221 -11.66 16.42 6.05
C ASP A 221 -12.05 15.09 5.41
N VAL A 222 -11.12 14.42 4.73
CA VAL A 222 -11.26 13.04 4.26
C VAL A 222 -10.99 12.06 5.40
N LEU A 223 -9.91 12.27 6.16
CA LEU A 223 -9.55 11.42 7.31
C LEU A 223 -10.69 11.30 8.30
N GLU A 224 -11.37 12.39 8.65
CA GLU A 224 -12.51 12.43 9.57
C GLU A 224 -13.68 11.52 9.12
N ARG A 225 -13.75 11.14 7.84
CA ARG A 225 -14.79 10.25 7.30
C ARG A 225 -14.47 8.77 7.45
N ILE A 226 -13.18 8.42 7.62
CA ILE A 226 -12.72 7.03 7.62
C ILE A 226 -13.32 6.19 8.76
N PRO A 227 -13.45 6.69 10.01
CA PRO A 227 -14.10 5.92 11.07
C PRO A 227 -15.54 5.54 10.73
N GLY A 228 -16.31 6.44 10.09
CA GLY A 228 -17.67 6.19 9.66
C GLY A 228 -17.79 5.16 8.52
N ASN A 229 -16.77 5.06 7.67
CA ASN A 229 -16.69 4.07 6.59
C ASN A 229 -16.15 2.70 7.09
N GLY A 230 -15.38 2.68 8.16
CA GLY A 230 -14.69 1.47 8.66
C GLY A 230 -13.37 1.17 7.94
N GLY A 231 -12.88 2.07 7.09
CA GLY A 231 -11.64 1.93 6.32
C GLY A 231 -10.35 2.01 7.14
N VAL A 232 -9.21 1.95 6.46
CA VAL A 232 -7.87 2.05 7.05
C VAL A 232 -6.97 2.92 6.18
N VAL A 233 -6.22 3.84 6.82
CA VAL A 233 -5.15 4.61 6.20
C VAL A 233 -3.82 3.98 6.58
N MET A 234 -3.10 3.46 5.58
CA MET A 234 -1.80 2.82 5.76
C MET A 234 -0.72 3.83 5.42
N ALA A 235 0.03 4.25 6.46
CA ALA A 235 1.04 5.29 6.28
C ALA A 235 2.27 4.74 5.54
N ASN A 236 2.76 5.52 4.57
CA ASN A 236 3.96 5.20 3.80
C ASN A 236 5.25 5.72 4.47
N VAL A 237 6.41 5.29 3.93
CA VAL A 237 7.73 5.76 4.37
C VAL A 237 8.45 6.59 3.30
N VAL A 238 7.76 7.07 2.28
CA VAL A 238 8.33 7.78 1.12
C VAL A 238 8.84 9.17 1.53
N PRO A 239 10.13 9.49 1.36
CA PRO A 239 10.73 10.74 1.84
C PRO A 239 9.98 12.01 1.44
N LYS A 240 9.57 12.13 0.18
CA LYS A 240 8.83 13.29 -0.35
C LYS A 240 7.38 13.41 0.16
N PHE A 241 6.84 12.35 0.78
CA PHE A 241 5.49 12.37 1.36
C PHE A 241 5.50 12.52 2.88
N VAL A 242 6.65 12.29 3.53
CA VAL A 242 6.75 12.36 4.99
C VAL A 242 7.55 13.57 5.49
N ASN A 243 8.42 14.17 4.68
CA ASN A 243 9.23 15.33 5.04
C ASN A 243 8.83 16.54 4.21
N GLN A 244 8.28 17.60 4.86
CA GLN A 244 7.82 18.82 4.19
C GLN A 244 8.91 19.48 3.35
N ALA A 245 10.15 19.55 3.85
CA ALA A 245 11.24 20.19 3.11
C ALA A 245 11.57 19.40 1.81
N ARG A 246 11.47 18.06 1.85
CA ARG A 246 11.65 17.21 0.66
C ARG A 246 10.47 17.34 -0.29
N ALA A 247 9.24 17.45 0.23
CA ALA A 247 8.05 17.75 -0.57
C ALA A 247 8.18 19.07 -1.31
N ASP A 248 8.60 20.14 -0.62
CA ASP A 248 8.76 21.48 -1.20
C ASP A 248 9.83 21.50 -2.30
N GLU A 249 10.92 20.74 -2.12
CA GLU A 249 11.95 20.60 -3.14
C GLU A 249 11.40 19.93 -4.41
N VAL A 250 10.76 18.76 -4.30
CA VAL A 250 10.25 18.03 -5.47
C VAL A 250 9.07 18.73 -6.15
N LEU A 251 8.31 19.54 -5.41
CA LEU A 251 7.21 20.34 -5.93
C LEU A 251 7.65 21.72 -6.45
N GLY A 252 8.95 22.02 -6.39
CA GLY A 252 9.49 23.32 -6.85
C GLY A 252 9.00 24.53 -6.05
N ARG A 253 8.63 24.33 -4.77
CA ARG A 253 8.11 25.39 -3.90
C ARG A 253 9.21 26.22 -3.24
N THR A 254 10.43 25.73 -3.20
CA THR A 254 11.59 26.42 -2.63
C THR A 254 12.82 26.28 -3.51
N ASP A 255 13.62 27.35 -3.63
CA ASP A 255 14.85 27.36 -4.41
C ASP A 255 16.07 26.82 -3.65
N VAL A 256 15.94 26.53 -2.36
CA VAL A 256 17.11 26.26 -1.51
C VAL A 256 16.76 25.35 -0.33
N VAL A 257 16.83 24.07 -0.53
CA VAL A 257 17.11 23.14 0.57
C VAL A 257 18.21 22.19 0.10
N PRO A 258 19.40 22.21 0.69
CA PRO A 258 20.39 21.21 0.35
C PRO A 258 19.92 19.87 0.94
N ASP A 259 19.44 18.97 0.08
CA ASP A 259 19.18 17.56 0.34
C ASP A 259 18.47 17.26 1.69
N PRO A 260 17.16 17.57 1.81
CA PRO A 260 16.44 17.39 3.07
C PRO A 260 16.25 15.91 3.38
N VAL A 261 16.98 15.42 4.38
CA VAL A 261 16.95 14.02 4.79
C VAL A 261 15.68 13.69 5.56
N ALA A 262 14.89 12.73 5.06
CA ALA A 262 13.79 12.15 5.82
C ALA A 262 14.34 11.16 6.86
N THR A 263 13.66 11.06 7.99
CA THR A 263 14.03 10.15 9.10
C THR A 263 12.80 9.44 9.64
N ILE A 264 12.99 8.41 10.44
CA ILE A 264 11.90 7.71 11.13
C ILE A 264 10.99 8.65 11.94
N GLU A 265 11.52 9.76 12.47
CA GLU A 265 10.73 10.73 13.23
C GLU A 265 9.67 11.44 12.36
N HIS A 266 9.98 11.69 11.09
CA HIS A 266 9.00 12.23 10.15
C HIS A 266 7.87 11.23 9.90
N VAL A 267 8.19 9.95 9.77
CA VAL A 267 7.20 8.88 9.58
C VAL A 267 6.34 8.72 10.84
N VAL A 268 6.96 8.71 12.03
CA VAL A 268 6.25 8.65 13.33
C VAL A 268 5.24 9.79 13.46
N ALA A 269 5.59 11.01 13.03
CA ALA A 269 4.66 12.14 13.10
C ALA A 269 3.37 11.91 12.29
N HIS A 270 3.45 11.23 11.13
CA HIS A 270 2.26 10.85 10.37
C HIS A 270 1.39 9.85 11.12
N PHE A 271 1.99 8.82 11.74
CA PHE A 271 1.25 7.84 12.53
C PHE A 271 0.56 8.46 13.73
N GLU A 272 1.22 9.39 14.44
CA GLU A 272 0.64 10.13 15.57
C GLU A 272 -0.58 10.95 15.12
N HIS A 273 -0.46 11.72 14.03
CA HIS A 273 -1.56 12.52 13.48
C HIS A 273 -2.72 11.63 13.00
N LEU A 274 -2.43 10.57 12.25
CA LEU A 274 -3.47 9.64 11.80
C LEU A 274 -4.21 9.04 13.00
N ARG A 275 -3.48 8.56 14.04
CA ARG A 275 -4.10 8.05 15.27
C ARG A 275 -4.99 9.09 15.95
N GLU A 276 -4.58 10.36 15.97
CA GLU A 276 -5.35 11.46 16.58
C GLU A 276 -6.65 11.72 15.81
N VAL A 277 -6.61 11.71 14.48
CA VAL A 277 -7.77 12.09 13.65
C VAL A 277 -8.72 10.92 13.41
N VAL A 278 -8.20 9.74 13.05
CA VAL A 278 -9.06 8.60 12.66
C VAL A 278 -9.24 7.57 13.76
N GLY A 279 -8.44 7.61 14.84
CA GLY A 279 -8.39 6.56 15.85
C GLY A 279 -7.51 5.38 15.45
N ILE A 280 -7.04 4.63 16.48
CA ILE A 280 -6.08 3.53 16.25
C ILE A 280 -6.64 2.42 15.36
N GLU A 281 -7.94 2.19 15.38
CA GLU A 281 -8.63 1.14 14.62
C GLU A 281 -8.60 1.37 13.10
N HIS A 282 -8.14 2.55 12.65
CA HIS A 282 -8.17 2.98 11.26
C HIS A 282 -6.78 3.33 10.70
N VAL A 283 -5.70 2.92 11.38
CA VAL A 283 -4.32 3.16 10.95
C VAL A 283 -3.64 1.84 10.60
N GLY A 284 -2.82 1.83 9.55
CA GLY A 284 -2.04 0.68 9.10
C GLY A 284 -0.66 1.08 8.56
N ILE A 285 0.13 0.11 8.14
CA ILE A 285 1.45 0.28 7.53
C ILE A 285 1.34 -0.08 6.04
N GLY A 286 1.75 0.83 5.16
CA GLY A 286 1.85 0.61 3.71
C GLY A 286 3.10 1.29 3.18
N ALA A 287 4.26 0.64 3.37
CA ALA A 287 5.56 1.30 3.35
C ALA A 287 5.97 1.85 1.99
N ASP A 288 5.54 1.21 0.89
CA ASP A 288 5.93 1.57 -0.48
C ASP A 288 7.41 1.20 -0.79
N TYR A 289 7.93 0.18 -0.10
CA TYR A 289 9.25 -0.36 -0.41
C TYR A 289 9.30 -0.95 -1.82
N ASP A 290 10.47 -0.89 -2.44
CA ASP A 290 10.73 -1.27 -3.83
C ASP A 290 10.01 -0.42 -4.89
N GLY A 291 9.13 0.54 -4.50
CA GLY A 291 8.49 1.55 -5.35
C GLY A 291 9.20 2.90 -5.34
N VAL A 292 10.28 3.04 -4.56
CA VAL A 292 11.00 4.30 -4.36
C VAL A 292 12.51 4.10 -4.39
N ASP A 293 13.24 5.16 -4.85
CA ASP A 293 14.70 5.15 -4.90
C ASP A 293 15.36 5.55 -3.57
N GLU A 294 14.61 6.20 -2.68
CA GLU A 294 15.09 6.74 -1.41
C GLU A 294 14.16 6.32 -0.27
N THR A 295 14.76 6.06 0.89
CA THR A 295 14.04 5.71 2.12
C THR A 295 14.47 6.60 3.28
N PRO A 296 13.65 6.80 4.32
CA PRO A 296 14.03 7.57 5.50
C PRO A 296 15.13 6.87 6.29
N VAL A 297 16.06 7.66 6.87
CA VAL A 297 17.06 7.14 7.81
C VAL A 297 16.35 6.43 8.98
N GLY A 298 16.68 5.17 9.15
CA GLY A 298 16.12 4.29 10.15
C GLY A 298 14.97 3.40 9.67
N LEU A 299 14.57 3.56 8.41
CA LEU A 299 13.57 2.74 7.72
C LEU A 299 14.06 2.42 6.31
N GLU A 300 15.29 1.92 6.21
CA GLU A 300 15.98 1.70 4.94
C GLU A 300 15.37 0.55 4.12
N ASP A 301 14.76 -0.42 4.80
CA ASP A 301 14.18 -1.61 4.16
C ASP A 301 13.20 -2.33 5.10
N VAL A 302 12.63 -3.45 4.63
CA VAL A 302 11.62 -4.22 5.36
C VAL A 302 12.12 -4.83 6.69
N ALA A 303 13.43 -4.89 6.96
CA ALA A 303 13.96 -5.34 8.24
C ALA A 303 13.70 -4.33 9.38
N ASN A 304 13.33 -3.09 9.04
CA ASN A 304 13.22 -1.99 9.99
C ASN A 304 11.82 -1.84 10.64
N TYR A 305 10.83 -2.67 10.34
CA TYR A 305 9.51 -2.59 11.01
C TYR A 305 9.58 -2.68 12.54
N PRO A 306 10.43 -3.54 13.16
CA PRO A 306 10.57 -3.54 14.61
C PRO A 306 11.05 -2.21 15.19
N ARG A 307 11.87 -1.47 14.44
CA ARG A 307 12.34 -0.13 14.83
C ARG A 307 11.21 0.89 14.77
N LEU A 308 10.36 0.84 13.72
CA LEU A 308 9.16 1.68 13.64
C LEU A 308 8.21 1.41 14.80
N LEU A 309 7.87 0.14 15.04
CA LEU A 309 6.99 -0.25 16.16
C LEU A 309 7.59 0.14 17.52
N GLY A 310 8.92 0.02 17.67
CA GLY A 310 9.64 0.47 18.87
C GLY A 310 9.52 1.98 19.09
N ALA A 311 9.73 2.79 18.04
CA ALA A 311 9.60 4.24 18.11
C ALA A 311 8.18 4.68 18.48
N LEU A 312 7.14 4.03 17.95
CA LEU A 312 5.75 4.28 18.32
C LEU A 312 5.48 3.85 19.78
N GLY A 313 6.03 2.72 20.22
CA GLY A 313 5.96 2.27 21.62
C GLY A 313 6.58 3.28 22.59
N GLU A 314 7.71 3.91 22.24
CA GLU A 314 8.32 5.01 23.02
C GLU A 314 7.42 6.27 23.09
N ARG A 315 6.51 6.45 22.13
CA ARG A 315 5.46 7.49 22.10
C ARG A 315 4.21 7.08 22.88
N GLY A 316 4.22 5.93 23.56
CA GLY A 316 3.13 5.48 24.44
C GLY A 316 2.05 4.67 23.73
N TRP A 317 2.33 4.14 22.52
CA TRP A 317 1.44 3.17 21.88
C TRP A 317 1.50 1.86 22.67
N SER A 318 0.35 1.37 23.10
CA SER A 318 0.28 0.09 23.80
C SER A 318 0.58 -1.07 22.83
N ARG A 319 0.90 -2.25 23.40
CA ARG A 319 1.08 -3.43 22.57
C ARG A 319 -0.16 -3.74 21.70
N SER A 320 -1.35 -3.56 22.26
CA SER A 320 -2.60 -3.75 21.50
C SER A 320 -2.75 -2.73 20.36
N ASP A 321 -2.32 -1.47 20.57
CA ASP A 321 -2.32 -0.47 19.51
C ASP A 321 -1.35 -0.86 18.41
N LEU A 322 -0.16 -1.33 18.75
CA LEU A 322 0.85 -1.79 17.80
C LEU A 322 0.39 -3.03 17.01
N GLU A 323 -0.32 -3.97 17.65
CA GLU A 323 -0.90 -5.14 16.99
C GLU A 323 -2.06 -4.74 16.05
N ALA A 324 -2.90 -3.79 16.45
CA ALA A 324 -3.95 -3.22 15.60
C ALA A 324 -3.35 -2.56 14.36
N LEU A 325 -2.36 -1.67 14.56
CA LEU A 325 -1.60 -1.00 13.48
C LEU A 325 -0.94 -2.00 12.54
N ALA A 326 -0.17 -2.94 13.10
CA ALA A 326 0.70 -3.81 12.31
C ALA A 326 -0.07 -4.80 11.43
N HIS A 327 -1.29 -5.18 11.80
CA HIS A 327 -2.08 -6.15 11.03
C HIS A 327 -3.58 -6.17 11.32
N GLY A 328 -3.99 -5.92 12.58
CA GLY A 328 -5.37 -6.15 13.01
C GLY A 328 -6.39 -5.36 12.20
N ASN A 329 -6.09 -4.10 11.91
CA ASN A 329 -6.99 -3.19 11.20
C ASN A 329 -7.17 -3.58 9.73
N VAL A 330 -6.09 -3.96 9.05
CA VAL A 330 -6.16 -4.39 7.64
C VAL A 330 -6.89 -5.73 7.52
N LEU A 331 -6.61 -6.68 8.42
CA LEU A 331 -7.33 -7.96 8.45
C LEU A 331 -8.84 -7.74 8.62
N ARG A 332 -9.27 -6.80 9.45
CA ARG A 332 -10.67 -6.42 9.62
C ARG A 332 -11.30 -5.90 8.32
N VAL A 333 -10.56 -5.08 7.55
CA VAL A 333 -11.05 -4.60 6.24
C VAL A 333 -11.16 -5.76 5.26
N LEU A 334 -10.17 -6.65 5.18
CA LEU A 334 -10.23 -7.83 4.34
C LEU A 334 -11.45 -8.70 4.69
N GLU A 335 -11.71 -8.98 5.98
CA GLU A 335 -12.89 -9.73 6.44
C GLU A 335 -14.21 -9.07 6.04
N ALA A 336 -14.29 -7.75 6.16
CA ALA A 336 -15.51 -7.00 5.83
C ALA A 336 -15.79 -6.95 4.31
N THR A 337 -14.81 -7.26 3.48
CA THR A 337 -14.90 -7.21 2.01
C THR A 337 -14.92 -8.60 1.37
N GLU A 338 -14.79 -9.67 2.15
CA GLU A 338 -14.95 -11.06 1.66
C GLU A 338 -16.40 -11.29 1.19
N VAL A 339 -16.59 -11.81 -0.03
CA VAL A 339 -17.88 -12.10 -0.69
C VAL A 339 -18.02 -13.59 -1.00
#